data_d0b57430691f13eae6c75a1ccce19e4f
#
_entry.id   d0b57430691f13eae6c75a1ccce19e4f
#
_cell.length_a   1.000
_cell.length_b   1.000
_cell.length_c   1.000
_cell.angle_alpha   90.00
_cell.angle_beta   90.00
_cell.angle_gamma   90.00
#
_symmetry.space_group_name_H-M   'P 1'
#
loop_
_entity.id
_entity.type
_entity.pdbx_description
1 polymer ?
#
loop_
_entity_poly.entity_id
_entity_poly.type
_entity_poly.pdbx_seq_one_letter_code
_entity_poly.pdbx_strand_id
1 'polypeptide(L)'
;MTRLKALLKKADKAAVIGMTAAVVAMATLGAGGVKTYASDYSVQKYVDSSDESLVLDGDTWHCYKNGQIDYDYDGIALNEYGWWKVNNGEVDFSYSGMVLNQYGWWYVNNGGLDGSYSGMGVNEYGWWKYDNGTVDFNYSGIALNDYGWWKFVNGSIDFGANGLDFDEATNTWWYFNGGAIDFAFDGMALNDYGWWKVNNGSVNFGFNGLCSNEYGTWKFNNGTVDFGYNGFAADGENTWYVVNGRVATEYSGTVDGKEVRNGQVMDTIVIQVVHHDRDRTGAVTAADPDTSGLVGYIEYLAVPVDKEGNITEPVYASHWKPDDYKGFTSGYIITASSVLADGTLIHTKEDLQRDDIRPYIKDGVVNLYMSWFMM
;
A
#
# COMPACT_ATOMS: atom_id res chain seq x y z
N MET A 1 3.50 -28.03 -12.75
CA MET A 1 2.11 -27.55 -12.73
C MET A 1 1.05 -28.67 -12.92
N THR A 2 1.28 -29.70 -13.68
CA THR A 2 0.26 -30.73 -13.97
C THR A 2 -0.02 -31.70 -12.80
N ARG A 3 0.97 -31.99 -11.96
CA ARG A 3 0.79 -32.87 -10.78
C ARG A 3 0.07 -32.20 -9.62
N LEU A 4 0.26 -30.89 -9.43
CA LEU A 4 -0.40 -30.11 -8.38
C LEU A 4 -1.90 -29.95 -8.67
N LYS A 5 -2.27 -29.72 -9.95
CA LYS A 5 -3.70 -29.65 -10.35
C LYS A 5 -4.43 -30.99 -10.23
N ALA A 6 -3.72 -32.11 -10.36
CA ALA A 6 -4.31 -33.45 -10.18
C ALA A 6 -4.52 -33.78 -8.69
N LEU A 7 -3.65 -33.29 -7.80
CA LEU A 7 -3.79 -33.42 -6.36
C LEU A 7 -4.92 -32.54 -5.83
N LEU A 8 -5.06 -31.30 -6.32
CA LEU A 8 -6.17 -30.40 -5.95
C LEU A 8 -7.52 -30.94 -6.39
N LYS A 9 -7.63 -31.55 -7.58
CA LYS A 9 -8.87 -32.23 -8.01
C LYS A 9 -9.24 -33.47 -7.19
N LYS A 10 -8.27 -34.15 -6.58
CA LYS A 10 -8.54 -35.26 -5.63
C LYS A 10 -8.94 -34.73 -4.25
N ALA A 11 -8.33 -33.63 -3.82
CA ALA A 11 -8.66 -32.97 -2.56
C ALA A 11 -10.11 -32.44 -2.56
N ASP A 12 -10.55 -31.78 -3.64
CA ASP A 12 -11.94 -31.29 -3.78
C ASP A 12 -12.98 -32.40 -3.64
N LYS A 13 -12.70 -33.61 -4.15
CA LYS A 13 -13.66 -34.75 -4.02
C LYS A 13 -13.65 -35.36 -2.64
N ALA A 14 -12.51 -35.44 -1.98
CA ALA A 14 -12.42 -36.00 -0.63
C ALA A 14 -12.94 -35.01 0.44
N ALA A 15 -12.66 -33.70 0.27
CA ALA A 15 -13.21 -32.64 1.12
C ALA A 15 -14.74 -32.57 1.02
N VAL A 16 -15.30 -32.71 -0.19
CA VAL A 16 -16.77 -32.76 -0.39
C VAL A 16 -17.41 -33.99 0.24
N ILE A 17 -16.73 -35.16 0.23
CA ILE A 17 -17.23 -36.37 0.88
C ILE A 17 -17.12 -36.25 2.40
N GLY A 18 -16.04 -35.68 2.94
CA GLY A 18 -15.90 -35.41 4.35
C GLY A 18 -16.87 -34.34 4.88
N MET A 19 -17.09 -33.27 4.10
CA MET A 19 -18.08 -32.23 4.43
C MET A 19 -19.52 -32.76 4.40
N THR A 20 -19.87 -33.63 3.44
CA THR A 20 -21.22 -34.19 3.37
C THR A 20 -21.53 -35.13 4.55
N ALA A 21 -20.57 -35.88 5.02
CA ALA A 21 -20.75 -36.73 6.21
C ALA A 21 -20.89 -35.91 7.49
N ALA A 22 -20.06 -34.86 7.67
CA ALA A 22 -20.13 -33.96 8.82
C ALA A 22 -21.39 -33.09 8.82
N VAL A 23 -21.79 -32.56 7.64
CA VAL A 23 -23.00 -31.75 7.48
C VAL A 23 -24.27 -32.59 7.65
N VAL A 24 -24.27 -33.86 7.22
CA VAL A 24 -25.45 -34.77 7.44
C VAL A 24 -25.56 -35.11 8.91
N ALA A 25 -24.45 -35.28 9.65
CA ALA A 25 -24.52 -35.51 11.11
C ALA A 25 -24.99 -34.24 11.87
N MET A 26 -24.67 -33.02 11.39
CA MET A 26 -25.16 -31.77 11.99
C MET A 26 -26.63 -31.44 11.64
N ALA A 27 -27.13 -31.83 10.46
CA ALA A 27 -28.48 -31.54 10.05
C ALA A 27 -29.54 -32.41 10.78
N THR A 28 -29.15 -33.51 11.41
CA THR A 28 -30.02 -34.35 12.22
C THR A 28 -30.00 -34.05 13.71
N LEU A 29 -29.05 -33.20 14.17
CA LEU A 29 -28.92 -32.79 15.54
C LEU A 29 -29.05 -31.25 15.57
N GLY A 30 -30.15 -30.75 16.09
CA GLY A 30 -30.44 -29.30 16.13
C GLY A 30 -29.29 -28.45 16.65
N ALA A 31 -29.22 -27.17 16.26
CA ALA A 31 -28.16 -26.20 16.43
C ALA A 31 -27.63 -25.94 17.86
N GLY A 32 -27.88 -26.82 18.81
CA GLY A 32 -27.33 -26.81 20.18
C GLY A 32 -26.49 -28.02 20.54
N GLY A 33 -26.35 -29.02 19.63
CA GLY A 33 -25.84 -30.35 19.99
C GLY A 33 -24.32 -30.53 20.02
N VAL A 34 -23.55 -29.66 19.34
CA VAL A 34 -22.08 -29.86 19.23
C VAL A 34 -21.35 -29.59 20.54
N LYS A 35 -21.88 -28.73 21.41
CA LYS A 35 -21.28 -28.45 22.72
C LYS A 35 -21.38 -29.61 23.74
N THR A 36 -22.26 -30.56 23.51
CA THR A 36 -22.51 -31.67 24.44
C THR A 36 -21.65 -32.88 24.15
N TYR A 37 -21.05 -33.04 22.98
CA TYR A 37 -20.30 -34.27 22.67
C TYR A 37 -18.92 -34.35 23.36
N ALA A 38 -18.27 -33.24 23.66
CA ALA A 38 -16.99 -33.25 24.35
C ALA A 38 -17.16 -33.42 25.88
N SER A 39 -18.31 -33.06 26.46
CA SER A 39 -18.56 -33.15 27.90
C SER A 39 -19.36 -34.38 28.33
N ASP A 40 -20.08 -35.04 27.43
CA ASP A 40 -20.89 -36.21 27.75
C ASP A 40 -20.22 -37.56 27.43
N TYR A 41 -18.93 -37.57 27.07
CA TYR A 41 -18.15 -38.80 26.94
C TYR A 41 -17.81 -39.44 28.31
N SER A 42 -18.52 -39.11 29.36
CA SER A 42 -18.56 -39.91 30.54
C SER A 42 -19.43 -41.15 30.29
N VAL A 43 -18.75 -42.19 29.76
CA VAL A 43 -19.18 -43.59 29.96
C VAL A 43 -20.59 -43.93 29.41
N GLN A 44 -20.86 -43.72 28.14
CA GLN A 44 -21.78 -44.62 27.49
C GLN A 44 -21.02 -45.69 26.72
N LYS A 45 -21.22 -46.93 27.17
CA LYS A 45 -20.76 -48.16 26.54
C LYS A 45 -21.34 -48.22 25.09
N TYR A 46 -20.72 -47.53 24.15
CA TYR A 46 -20.95 -47.78 22.73
C TYR A 46 -20.09 -48.99 22.37
N VAL A 47 -20.64 -50.14 22.58
CA VAL A 47 -20.23 -51.32 21.83
C VAL A 47 -20.81 -51.12 20.47
N ASP A 48 -20.09 -50.45 19.58
CA ASP A 48 -20.38 -50.56 18.17
C ASP A 48 -20.24 -52.04 17.78
N SER A 49 -21.10 -52.52 16.91
CA SER A 49 -21.17 -53.88 16.45
C SER A 49 -20.01 -54.35 15.56
N SER A 50 -18.87 -53.67 15.61
CA SER A 50 -17.60 -54.14 15.09
C SER A 50 -16.88 -54.94 16.16
N ASP A 51 -16.50 -56.15 15.86
CA ASP A 51 -15.75 -57.05 16.73
C ASP A 51 -14.34 -56.53 17.18
N GLU A 52 -14.12 -55.23 17.06
CA GLU A 52 -12.86 -54.53 17.34
C GLU A 52 -12.89 -53.89 18.73
N SER A 53 -11.93 -54.22 19.58
CA SER A 53 -11.81 -53.69 20.94
C SER A 53 -10.34 -53.45 21.32
N LEU A 54 -10.08 -52.34 22.04
CA LEU A 54 -8.76 -52.14 22.69
C LEU A 54 -8.69 -52.95 23.96
N VAL A 55 -7.68 -53.82 24.05
CA VAL A 55 -7.41 -54.69 25.21
C VAL A 55 -6.00 -54.41 25.71
N LEU A 56 -5.86 -54.25 27.01
CA LEU A 56 -4.53 -54.13 27.63
C LEU A 56 -3.89 -55.52 27.65
N ASP A 57 -2.76 -55.66 26.93
CA ASP A 57 -1.96 -56.89 26.89
C ASP A 57 -0.50 -56.54 27.19
N GLY A 58 -0.05 -56.98 28.39
CA GLY A 58 1.23 -56.53 28.92
C GLY A 58 1.20 -55.04 29.33
N ASP A 59 2.11 -54.27 28.77
CA ASP A 59 2.29 -52.85 29.11
C ASP A 59 1.67 -51.92 28.09
N THR A 60 0.98 -52.46 27.04
CA THR A 60 0.40 -51.66 25.95
C THR A 60 -1.02 -52.10 25.56
N TRP A 61 -1.74 -51.25 24.86
CA TRP A 61 -3.08 -51.50 24.37
C TRP A 61 -3.02 -51.96 22.92
N HIS A 62 -3.64 -53.12 22.66
CA HIS A 62 -3.76 -53.65 21.29
C HIS A 62 -5.21 -53.65 20.81
N CYS A 63 -5.39 -53.45 19.52
CA CYS A 63 -6.68 -53.60 18.83
C CYS A 63 -6.89 -55.08 18.53
N TYR A 64 -8.01 -55.64 19.06
CA TYR A 64 -8.40 -57.02 18.81
C TYR A 64 -9.57 -57.10 17.89
N LYS A 65 -9.53 -58.09 16.98
CA LYS A 65 -10.61 -58.45 16.08
C LYS A 65 -10.79 -59.97 16.11
N ASN A 66 -12.03 -60.45 16.35
CA ASN A 66 -12.32 -61.86 16.44
C ASN A 66 -11.40 -62.60 17.44
N GLY A 67 -11.02 -61.95 18.54
CA GLY A 67 -10.20 -62.54 19.60
C GLY A 67 -8.71 -62.63 19.31
N GLN A 68 -8.20 -62.02 18.24
CA GLN A 68 -6.79 -61.93 17.91
C GLN A 68 -6.40 -60.46 17.69
N ILE A 69 -5.09 -60.13 17.92
CA ILE A 69 -4.60 -58.80 17.63
C ILE A 69 -4.70 -58.54 16.12
N ASP A 70 -5.36 -57.44 15.75
CA ASP A 70 -5.44 -56.95 14.35
C ASP A 70 -4.26 -56.03 14.07
N TYR A 71 -3.16 -56.60 13.61
CA TYR A 71 -1.95 -55.83 13.25
C TYR A 71 -2.14 -54.96 12.00
N ASP A 72 -3.21 -55.17 11.22
CA ASP A 72 -3.52 -54.34 10.04
C ASP A 72 -4.36 -53.12 10.40
N TYR A 73 -4.83 -53.04 11.67
CA TYR A 73 -5.67 -51.90 12.08
C TYR A 73 -4.84 -50.64 12.28
N ASP A 74 -5.24 -49.62 11.55
CA ASP A 74 -4.66 -48.28 11.59
C ASP A 74 -5.81 -47.25 11.65
N GLY A 75 -6.03 -46.61 12.80
CA GLY A 75 -7.18 -45.74 12.97
C GLY A 75 -7.33 -45.19 14.39
N ILE A 76 -8.57 -45.02 14.82
CA ILE A 76 -8.92 -44.67 16.22
C ILE A 76 -9.81 -45.76 16.78
N ALA A 77 -9.51 -46.23 17.96
CA ALA A 77 -10.31 -47.20 18.68
C ALA A 77 -10.63 -46.72 20.11
N LEU A 78 -11.76 -47.24 20.66
CA LEU A 78 -12.31 -46.83 21.95
C LEU A 78 -12.03 -47.88 23.01
N ASN A 79 -11.65 -47.46 24.25
CA ASN A 79 -11.68 -48.26 25.46
C ASN A 79 -12.39 -47.48 26.58
N GLU A 80 -12.35 -48.00 27.81
CA GLU A 80 -12.97 -47.37 29.00
C GLU A 80 -12.35 -46.00 29.35
N TYR A 81 -11.17 -45.67 28.84
CA TYR A 81 -10.46 -44.42 29.12
C TYR A 81 -10.66 -43.36 27.99
N GLY A 82 -11.24 -43.75 26.84
CA GLY A 82 -11.49 -42.83 25.71
C GLY A 82 -11.05 -43.36 24.36
N TRP A 83 -10.96 -42.46 23.40
CA TRP A 83 -10.52 -42.74 22.04
C TRP A 83 -9.00 -42.62 21.91
N TRP A 84 -8.36 -43.59 21.26
CA TRP A 84 -6.93 -43.70 21.12
C TRP A 84 -6.52 -43.91 19.65
N LYS A 85 -5.43 -43.25 19.25
CA LYS A 85 -4.79 -43.55 17.96
C LYS A 85 -4.11 -44.92 18.03
N VAL A 86 -4.43 -45.76 17.09
CA VAL A 86 -3.85 -47.08 16.88
C VAL A 86 -3.05 -47.08 15.59
N ASN A 87 -1.87 -47.69 15.63
CA ASN A 87 -0.99 -47.85 14.48
C ASN A 87 -0.47 -49.32 14.49
N ASN A 88 -0.68 -50.04 13.38
CA ASN A 88 -0.33 -51.46 13.30
C ASN A 88 -0.88 -52.31 14.47
N GLY A 89 -2.13 -52.05 14.86
CA GLY A 89 -2.80 -52.77 15.91
C GLY A 89 -2.44 -52.41 17.35
N GLU A 90 -1.53 -51.45 17.58
CA GLU A 90 -1.07 -51.01 18.90
C GLU A 90 -1.37 -49.51 19.09
N VAL A 91 -1.73 -49.12 20.32
CA VAL A 91 -1.93 -47.69 20.65
C VAL A 91 -0.61 -46.94 20.52
N ASP A 92 -0.61 -45.92 19.65
CA ASP A 92 0.54 -45.06 19.44
C ASP A 92 0.52 -43.85 20.37
N PHE A 93 1.11 -43.98 21.54
CA PHE A 93 1.25 -42.91 22.52
C PHE A 93 2.17 -41.76 22.09
N SER A 94 2.93 -41.93 21.01
CA SER A 94 3.80 -40.91 20.49
C SER A 94 3.09 -39.96 19.49
N TYR A 95 1.91 -40.37 19.02
CA TYR A 95 1.19 -39.62 18.00
C TYR A 95 0.51 -38.38 18.58
N SER A 96 0.75 -37.25 17.93
CA SER A 96 -0.01 -36.03 18.16
C SER A 96 -0.35 -35.39 16.79
N GLY A 97 -1.63 -35.13 16.54
CA GLY A 97 -2.06 -34.64 15.27
C GLY A 97 -3.54 -34.88 14.97
N MET A 98 -3.91 -34.75 13.72
CA MET A 98 -5.29 -34.94 13.26
C MET A 98 -5.54 -36.38 12.91
N VAL A 99 -6.70 -36.87 13.30
CA VAL A 99 -7.20 -38.20 12.92
C VAL A 99 -8.67 -38.12 12.48
N LEU A 100 -9.05 -38.97 11.54
CA LEU A 100 -10.43 -39.06 11.06
C LEU A 100 -11.08 -40.33 11.59
N ASN A 101 -12.32 -40.20 12.08
CA ASN A 101 -13.21 -41.33 12.32
C ASN A 101 -14.59 -41.08 11.71
N GLN A 102 -15.55 -41.94 11.96
CA GLN A 102 -16.95 -41.83 11.46
C GLN A 102 -17.67 -40.57 11.96
N TYR A 103 -17.14 -39.88 12.99
CA TYR A 103 -17.76 -38.68 13.58
C TYR A 103 -17.07 -37.40 13.14
N GLY A 104 -15.92 -37.47 12.42
CA GLY A 104 -15.21 -36.31 11.88
C GLY A 104 -13.73 -36.31 12.19
N TRP A 105 -13.11 -35.14 12.03
CA TRP A 105 -11.70 -34.89 12.30
C TRP A 105 -11.50 -34.45 13.74
N TRP A 106 -10.58 -35.14 14.42
CA TRP A 106 -10.28 -34.96 15.86
C TRP A 106 -8.80 -34.64 16.04
N TYR A 107 -8.51 -33.88 17.09
CA TYR A 107 -7.14 -33.72 17.54
C TYR A 107 -6.78 -34.77 18.57
N VAL A 108 -5.66 -35.41 18.35
CA VAL A 108 -5.06 -36.40 19.24
C VAL A 108 -3.78 -35.84 19.82
N ASN A 109 -3.57 -36.05 21.12
CA ASN A 109 -2.37 -35.62 21.83
C ASN A 109 -1.83 -36.80 22.67
N ASN A 110 -0.55 -37.16 22.40
CA ASN A 110 0.07 -38.32 23.03
C ASN A 110 -0.82 -39.58 22.93
N GLY A 111 -1.32 -39.85 21.75
CA GLY A 111 -2.14 -41.04 21.45
C GLY A 111 -3.61 -40.93 21.83
N GLY A 112 -3.98 -40.07 22.77
CA GLY A 112 -5.36 -39.89 23.22
C GLY A 112 -6.07 -38.74 22.56
N LEU A 113 -7.39 -38.89 22.31
CA LEU A 113 -8.21 -37.79 21.81
C LEU A 113 -8.25 -36.68 22.86
N ASP A 114 -7.89 -35.45 22.41
CA ASP A 114 -7.89 -34.26 23.27
C ASP A 114 -9.10 -33.37 22.91
N GLY A 115 -10.20 -33.58 23.63
CA GLY A 115 -11.44 -32.81 23.49
C GLY A 115 -11.34 -31.38 24.01
N SER A 116 -10.24 -30.97 24.61
CA SER A 116 -10.02 -29.60 25.10
C SER A 116 -9.16 -28.74 24.14
N TYR A 117 -8.59 -29.37 23.11
CA TYR A 117 -7.70 -28.68 22.21
C TYR A 117 -8.45 -27.62 21.39
N SER A 118 -7.99 -26.39 21.49
CA SER A 118 -8.42 -25.28 20.65
C SER A 118 -7.19 -24.61 20.06
N GLY A 119 -7.01 -24.74 18.74
CA GLY A 119 -5.77 -24.30 18.11
C GLY A 119 -5.79 -24.54 16.61
N MET A 120 -4.64 -24.90 16.08
CA MET A 120 -4.48 -25.23 14.66
C MET A 120 -3.81 -26.59 14.53
N GLY A 121 -4.27 -27.38 13.57
CA GLY A 121 -3.67 -28.66 13.23
C GLY A 121 -3.53 -28.82 11.72
N VAL A 122 -2.58 -29.66 11.32
CA VAL A 122 -2.27 -29.93 9.90
C VAL A 122 -2.49 -31.40 9.57
N ASN A 123 -3.06 -31.67 8.40
CA ASN A 123 -3.12 -32.99 7.80
C ASN A 123 -2.75 -32.93 6.32
N GLU A 124 -2.95 -34.04 5.59
CA GLU A 124 -2.70 -34.12 4.15
C GLU A 124 -3.54 -33.15 3.29
N TYR A 125 -4.60 -32.55 3.86
CA TYR A 125 -5.46 -31.58 3.18
C TYR A 125 -5.13 -30.12 3.54
N GLY A 126 -4.23 -29.88 4.52
CA GLY A 126 -3.81 -28.53 4.89
C GLY A 126 -3.98 -28.22 6.39
N TRP A 127 -4.02 -26.92 6.70
CA TRP A 127 -4.16 -26.39 8.06
C TRP A 127 -5.63 -26.13 8.40
N TRP A 128 -6.03 -26.55 9.59
CA TRP A 128 -7.39 -26.48 10.09
C TRP A 128 -7.46 -25.80 11.46
N LYS A 129 -8.54 -25.02 11.68
CA LYS A 129 -8.86 -24.49 13.00
C LYS A 129 -9.63 -25.53 13.81
N TYR A 130 -9.20 -25.74 15.05
CA TYR A 130 -9.87 -26.62 16.02
C TYR A 130 -10.50 -25.79 17.12
N ASP A 131 -11.66 -26.24 17.55
CA ASP A 131 -12.32 -25.84 18.78
C ASP A 131 -12.86 -27.07 19.49
N ASN A 132 -12.55 -27.21 20.82
CA ASN A 132 -12.94 -28.35 21.62
C ASN A 132 -12.58 -29.72 20.97
N GLY A 133 -11.37 -29.84 20.46
CA GLY A 133 -10.81 -31.06 19.89
C GLY A 133 -11.30 -31.44 18.50
N THR A 134 -12.23 -30.68 17.91
CA THR A 134 -12.79 -30.92 16.58
C THR A 134 -12.47 -29.80 15.62
N VAL A 135 -12.48 -30.08 14.30
CA VAL A 135 -12.36 -29.02 13.29
C VAL A 135 -13.59 -28.11 13.36
N ASP A 136 -13.36 -26.82 13.52
CA ASP A 136 -14.43 -25.82 13.47
C ASP A 136 -14.63 -25.32 12.03
N PHE A 137 -15.48 -25.99 11.28
CA PHE A 137 -15.84 -25.61 9.91
C PHE A 137 -16.61 -24.29 9.79
N ASN A 138 -17.06 -23.70 10.90
CA ASN A 138 -17.73 -22.40 10.88
C ASN A 138 -16.76 -21.25 11.09
N TYR A 139 -15.51 -21.55 11.47
CA TYR A 139 -14.54 -20.51 11.73
C TYR A 139 -14.12 -19.81 10.43
N SER A 140 -14.32 -18.50 10.40
CA SER A 140 -13.77 -17.61 9.39
C SER A 140 -13.19 -16.39 10.09
N GLY A 141 -11.92 -16.08 9.83
CA GLY A 141 -11.21 -15.04 10.55
C GLY A 141 -9.70 -15.21 10.41
N ILE A 142 -8.96 -14.66 11.36
CA ILE A 142 -7.50 -14.74 11.39
C ILE A 142 -7.06 -15.58 12.58
N ALA A 143 -6.09 -16.48 12.36
CA ALA A 143 -5.49 -17.25 13.44
C ALA A 143 -3.98 -17.40 13.26
N LEU A 144 -3.27 -17.51 14.40
CA LEU A 144 -1.81 -17.63 14.48
C LEU A 144 -1.40 -19.10 14.56
N ASN A 145 -0.38 -19.47 13.77
CA ASN A 145 0.38 -20.69 13.95
C ASN A 145 1.89 -20.40 14.03
N ASP A 146 2.71 -21.45 14.03
CA ASP A 146 4.18 -21.33 14.10
C ASP A 146 4.81 -20.60 12.90
N TYR A 147 4.06 -20.43 11.81
CA TYR A 147 4.50 -19.80 10.56
C TYR A 147 3.95 -18.39 10.35
N GLY A 148 3.02 -17.92 11.20
CA GLY A 148 2.46 -16.58 11.12
C GLY A 148 0.94 -16.50 11.30
N TRP A 149 0.37 -15.34 10.95
CA TRP A 149 -1.06 -15.07 11.00
C TRP A 149 -1.69 -15.37 9.65
N TRP A 150 -2.75 -16.17 9.64
CA TRP A 150 -3.37 -16.68 8.43
C TRP A 150 -4.86 -16.39 8.37
N LYS A 151 -5.36 -16.13 7.16
CA LYS A 151 -6.80 -16.07 6.89
C LYS A 151 -7.38 -17.48 6.84
N PHE A 152 -8.47 -17.67 7.57
CA PHE A 152 -9.27 -18.88 7.57
C PHE A 152 -10.64 -18.60 6.96
N VAL A 153 -11.11 -19.55 6.17
CA VAL A 153 -12.48 -19.60 5.64
C VAL A 153 -13.00 -21.03 5.83
N ASN A 154 -14.15 -21.15 6.48
CA ASN A 154 -14.76 -22.47 6.77
C ASN A 154 -13.78 -23.45 7.43
N GLY A 155 -13.02 -22.98 8.41
CA GLY A 155 -12.12 -23.78 9.22
C GLY A 155 -10.76 -24.10 8.61
N SER A 156 -10.50 -23.78 7.34
CA SER A 156 -9.22 -24.02 6.67
C SER A 156 -8.53 -22.72 6.26
N ILE A 157 -7.18 -22.77 6.12
CA ILE A 157 -6.43 -21.63 5.59
C ILE A 157 -6.86 -21.37 4.15
N ASP A 158 -7.20 -20.13 3.86
CA ASP A 158 -7.42 -19.63 2.50
C ASP A 158 -6.11 -19.09 1.90
N PHE A 159 -5.34 -19.95 1.25
CA PHE A 159 -4.13 -19.55 0.54
C PHE A 159 -4.40 -18.67 -0.69
N GLY A 160 -5.66 -18.49 -1.08
CA GLY A 160 -6.06 -17.59 -2.15
C GLY A 160 -6.24 -16.14 -1.70
N ALA A 161 -6.29 -15.89 -0.39
CA ALA A 161 -6.48 -14.54 0.14
C ALA A 161 -5.32 -13.62 -0.21
N ASN A 162 -5.61 -12.54 -0.92
CA ASN A 162 -4.65 -11.52 -1.33
C ASN A 162 -5.31 -10.15 -1.25
N GLY A 163 -4.53 -9.13 -0.87
CA GLY A 163 -5.03 -7.77 -0.72
C GLY A 163 -5.69 -7.51 0.63
N LEU A 164 -6.54 -6.49 0.71
CA LEU A 164 -7.19 -6.09 1.95
C LEU A 164 -8.42 -6.94 2.26
N ASP A 165 -8.48 -7.46 3.46
CA ASP A 165 -9.66 -8.14 4.01
C ASP A 165 -9.91 -7.66 5.45
N PHE A 166 -11.20 -7.55 5.82
CA PHE A 166 -11.60 -7.08 7.13
C PHE A 166 -11.66 -8.23 8.15
N ASP A 167 -11.10 -7.98 9.31
CA ASP A 167 -11.20 -8.90 10.44
C ASP A 167 -12.03 -8.29 11.56
N GLU A 168 -13.17 -8.91 11.86
CA GLU A 168 -14.12 -8.43 12.87
C GLU A 168 -13.52 -8.49 14.28
N ALA A 169 -12.65 -9.47 14.55
CA ALA A 169 -12.08 -9.66 15.88
C ALA A 169 -11.10 -8.54 16.25
N THR A 170 -10.31 -8.05 15.30
CA THR A 170 -9.38 -6.93 15.49
C THR A 170 -9.97 -5.58 15.06
N ASN A 171 -11.16 -5.59 14.43
CA ASN A 171 -11.86 -4.43 13.89
C ASN A 171 -10.96 -3.59 12.96
N THR A 172 -10.17 -4.27 12.12
CA THR A 172 -9.29 -3.61 11.15
C THR A 172 -9.18 -4.38 9.84
N TRP A 173 -8.64 -3.72 8.82
CA TRP A 173 -8.31 -4.33 7.54
C TRP A 173 -6.85 -4.74 7.55
N TRP A 174 -6.60 -6.00 7.17
CA TRP A 174 -5.27 -6.56 7.03
C TRP A 174 -4.94 -6.83 5.58
N TYR A 175 -3.68 -6.65 5.22
CA TYR A 175 -3.19 -6.97 3.89
C TYR A 175 -2.64 -8.39 3.87
N PHE A 176 -3.23 -9.23 3.02
CA PHE A 176 -2.86 -10.63 2.85
C PHE A 176 -2.05 -10.84 1.58
N ASN A 177 -1.12 -11.79 1.65
CA ASN A 177 -0.35 -12.28 0.54
C ASN A 177 -0.27 -13.81 0.63
N GLY A 178 -0.98 -14.51 -0.29
CA GLY A 178 -1.05 -15.97 -0.26
C GLY A 178 -1.64 -16.54 1.03
N GLY A 179 -2.64 -15.88 1.62
CA GLY A 179 -3.32 -16.30 2.83
C GLY A 179 -2.70 -15.83 4.14
N ALA A 180 -1.43 -15.41 4.14
CA ALA A 180 -0.76 -14.86 5.31
C ALA A 180 -0.90 -13.34 5.38
N ILE A 181 -0.96 -12.77 6.60
CA ILE A 181 -0.80 -11.32 6.77
C ILE A 181 0.63 -10.94 6.38
N ASP A 182 0.75 -10.02 5.44
CA ASP A 182 2.04 -9.45 5.05
C ASP A 182 2.37 -8.21 5.88
N PHE A 183 3.01 -8.40 7.02
CA PHE A 183 3.44 -7.31 7.90
C PHE A 183 4.55 -6.44 7.30
N ALA A 184 5.20 -6.87 6.22
CA ALA A 184 6.20 -6.08 5.52
C ALA A 184 5.57 -5.11 4.52
N PHE A 185 4.29 -5.29 4.19
CA PHE A 185 3.61 -4.42 3.23
C PHE A 185 3.40 -3.02 3.82
N ASP A 186 3.98 -2.03 3.15
CA ASP A 186 3.81 -0.60 3.43
C ASP A 186 3.54 0.12 2.09
N GLY A 187 2.35 0.64 1.90
CA GLY A 187 1.99 1.21 0.61
C GLY A 187 0.52 1.57 0.49
N MET A 188 0.03 1.49 -0.73
CA MET A 188 -1.38 1.67 -1.05
C MET A 188 -1.99 0.34 -1.47
N ALA A 189 -3.16 0.04 -0.96
CA ALA A 189 -3.93 -1.13 -1.37
C ALA A 189 -5.38 -0.75 -1.67
N LEU A 190 -5.96 -1.44 -2.66
CA LEU A 190 -7.34 -1.24 -3.11
C LEU A 190 -8.25 -2.31 -2.53
N ASN A 191 -9.46 -1.91 -2.14
CA ASN A 191 -10.58 -2.80 -1.91
C ASN A 191 -11.87 -2.19 -2.49
N ASP A 192 -13.02 -2.79 -2.21
CA ASP A 192 -14.34 -2.33 -2.71
C ASP A 192 -14.73 -0.92 -2.22
N TYR A 193 -14.08 -0.42 -1.17
CA TYR A 193 -14.34 0.90 -0.59
C TYR A 193 -13.36 1.98 -1.06
N GLY A 194 -12.31 1.61 -1.80
CA GLY A 194 -11.33 2.54 -2.37
C GLY A 194 -9.88 2.21 -2.05
N TRP A 195 -9.00 3.18 -2.31
CA TRP A 195 -7.57 3.09 -2.02
C TRP A 195 -7.26 3.50 -0.59
N TRP A 196 -6.52 2.64 0.10
CA TRP A 196 -6.15 2.81 1.50
C TRP A 196 -4.64 2.85 1.69
N LYS A 197 -4.18 3.67 2.62
CA LYS A 197 -2.79 3.59 3.11
C LYS A 197 -2.68 2.43 4.08
N VAL A 198 -1.74 1.54 3.80
CA VAL A 198 -1.38 0.41 4.66
C VAL A 198 0.00 0.65 5.24
N ASN A 199 0.16 0.37 6.52
CA ASN A 199 1.44 0.36 7.21
C ASN A 199 1.55 -0.94 8.01
N ASN A 200 2.71 -1.63 7.92
CA ASN A 200 2.93 -2.89 8.62
C ASN A 200 1.75 -3.86 8.46
N GLY A 201 1.26 -4.03 7.23
CA GLY A 201 0.19 -4.94 6.88
C GLY A 201 -1.22 -4.55 7.32
N SER A 202 -1.42 -3.42 8.00
CA SER A 202 -2.75 -2.96 8.41
C SER A 202 -3.11 -1.59 7.86
N VAL A 203 -4.41 -1.34 7.63
CA VAL A 203 -4.87 -0.03 7.18
C VAL A 203 -4.62 1.01 8.26
N ASN A 204 -3.94 2.09 7.88
CA ASN A 204 -3.68 3.24 8.73
C ASN A 204 -4.76 4.31 8.54
N PHE A 205 -5.84 4.23 9.31
CA PHE A 205 -6.95 5.20 9.28
C PHE A 205 -6.57 6.61 9.74
N GLY A 206 -5.41 6.77 10.38
CA GLY A 206 -4.93 8.10 10.82
C GLY A 206 -4.04 8.79 9.81
N PHE A 207 -3.72 8.16 8.68
CA PHE A 207 -2.79 8.74 7.72
C PHE A 207 -3.41 9.92 6.97
N ASN A 208 -2.68 11.06 7.03
CA ASN A 208 -3.01 12.28 6.31
C ASN A 208 -1.73 12.79 5.64
N GLY A 209 -1.62 12.64 4.32
CA GLY A 209 -0.37 12.97 3.62
C GLY A 209 -0.42 12.64 2.14
N LEU A 210 0.74 12.49 1.55
CA LEU A 210 0.92 12.02 0.19
C LEU A 210 1.47 10.59 0.21
N CYS A 211 0.97 9.74 -0.68
CA CYS A 211 1.48 8.39 -0.91
C CYS A 211 1.39 8.05 -2.39
N SER A 212 2.37 7.28 -2.89
CA SER A 212 2.51 6.98 -4.32
C SER A 212 2.23 5.51 -4.62
N ASN A 213 1.71 5.26 -5.82
CA ASN A 213 1.62 3.95 -6.47
C ASN A 213 1.99 4.09 -7.95
N GLU A 214 1.79 3.02 -8.74
CA GLU A 214 2.05 3.01 -10.18
C GLU A 214 1.20 4.03 -10.98
N TYR A 215 0.10 4.55 -10.40
CA TYR A 215 -0.80 5.52 -11.04
C TYR A 215 -0.47 6.98 -10.70
N GLY A 216 0.44 7.20 -9.73
CA GLY A 216 0.87 8.54 -9.33
C GLY A 216 0.95 8.73 -7.82
N THR A 217 1.08 10.01 -7.41
CA THR A 217 1.09 10.41 -6.00
C THR A 217 -0.25 11.00 -5.62
N TRP A 218 -0.82 10.52 -4.53
CA TRP A 218 -2.18 10.81 -4.12
C TRP A 218 -2.24 11.44 -2.74
N LYS A 219 -3.18 12.37 -2.56
CA LYS A 219 -3.49 12.98 -1.26
C LYS A 219 -4.45 12.09 -0.49
N PHE A 220 -4.06 11.77 0.73
CA PHE A 220 -4.85 10.99 1.67
C PHE A 220 -5.46 11.86 2.76
N ASN A 221 -6.64 11.48 3.19
CA ASN A 221 -7.33 12.00 4.35
C ASN A 221 -7.93 10.83 5.14
N ASN A 222 -7.55 10.70 6.42
CA ASN A 222 -7.99 9.59 7.28
C ASN A 222 -7.79 8.21 6.64
N GLY A 223 -6.61 7.98 6.08
CA GLY A 223 -6.19 6.68 5.53
C GLY A 223 -6.71 6.35 4.14
N THR A 224 -7.60 7.13 3.55
CA THR A 224 -8.13 6.93 2.21
C THR A 224 -7.77 8.07 1.26
N VAL A 225 -7.73 7.79 -0.05
CA VAL A 225 -7.48 8.83 -1.06
C VAL A 225 -8.63 9.84 -1.08
N ASP A 226 -8.29 11.11 -0.95
CA ASP A 226 -9.24 12.22 -1.04
C ASP A 226 -9.31 12.76 -2.48
N PHE A 227 -10.16 12.17 -3.30
CA PHE A 227 -10.37 12.59 -4.69
C PHE A 227 -11.00 13.99 -4.84
N GLY A 228 -11.55 14.54 -3.77
CA GLY A 228 -12.11 15.90 -3.77
C GLY A 228 -11.06 16.98 -3.47
N TYR A 229 -9.87 16.61 -3.04
CA TYR A 229 -8.85 17.58 -2.65
C TYR A 229 -8.26 18.31 -3.83
N ASN A 230 -8.25 19.65 -3.75
CA ASN A 230 -7.57 20.54 -4.68
C ASN A 230 -6.80 21.59 -3.87
N GLY A 231 -5.52 21.78 -4.14
CA GLY A 231 -4.68 22.72 -3.42
C GLY A 231 -3.26 22.21 -3.23
N PHE A 232 -2.58 22.72 -2.20
CA PHE A 232 -1.20 22.37 -1.90
C PHE A 232 -1.10 21.36 -0.78
N ALA A 233 -0.27 20.33 -0.97
CA ALA A 233 0.02 19.32 0.05
C ALA A 233 1.53 19.14 0.23
N ALA A 234 1.99 19.05 1.48
CA ALA A 234 3.40 18.85 1.79
C ALA A 234 3.75 17.35 1.83
N ASP A 235 4.99 17.06 1.42
CA ASP A 235 5.63 15.75 1.53
C ASP A 235 7.06 16.00 2.06
N GLY A 236 7.20 16.00 3.39
CA GLY A 236 8.43 16.41 4.06
C GLY A 236 8.83 17.84 3.72
N GLU A 237 9.92 17.99 2.95
CA GLU A 237 10.48 19.29 2.57
C GLU A 237 9.84 19.90 1.32
N ASN A 238 9.06 19.12 0.56
CA ASN A 238 8.47 19.59 -0.69
C ASN A 238 6.98 19.90 -0.50
N THR A 239 6.50 20.88 -1.28
CA THR A 239 5.07 21.17 -1.40
C THR A 239 4.63 20.90 -2.84
N TRP A 240 3.53 20.18 -2.97
CA TRP A 240 3.01 19.75 -4.25
C TRP A 240 1.64 20.35 -4.54
N TYR A 241 1.39 20.69 -5.79
CA TYR A 241 0.07 21.04 -6.26
C TYR A 241 -0.73 19.79 -6.59
N VAL A 242 -1.89 19.68 -5.97
CA VAL A 242 -2.78 18.52 -6.07
C VAL A 242 -4.09 18.95 -6.73
N VAL A 243 -4.54 18.16 -7.68
CA VAL A 243 -5.82 18.36 -8.39
C VAL A 243 -6.60 17.04 -8.35
N ASN A 244 -7.84 17.10 -7.87
CA ASN A 244 -8.69 15.92 -7.72
C ASN A 244 -7.98 14.77 -6.97
N GLY A 245 -7.28 15.12 -5.90
CA GLY A 245 -6.57 14.17 -5.06
C GLY A 245 -5.24 13.66 -5.59
N ARG A 246 -4.84 14.02 -6.83
CA ARG A 246 -3.58 13.58 -7.45
C ARG A 246 -2.61 14.73 -7.60
N VAL A 247 -1.33 14.49 -7.32
CA VAL A 247 -0.26 15.45 -7.64
C VAL A 247 -0.22 15.68 -9.14
N ALA A 248 -0.33 16.94 -9.55
CA ALA A 248 -0.42 17.38 -10.96
C ALA A 248 0.98 17.54 -11.55
N THR A 249 1.72 16.44 -11.72
CA THR A 249 3.12 16.45 -12.20
C THR A 249 3.30 17.02 -13.60
N GLU A 250 2.24 17.09 -14.40
CA GLU A 250 2.22 17.70 -15.73
C GLU A 250 1.94 19.20 -15.71
N TYR A 251 1.60 19.78 -14.54
CA TYR A 251 1.26 21.19 -14.43
C TYR A 251 2.50 22.05 -14.14
N SER A 252 2.65 23.13 -14.91
CA SER A 252 3.60 24.20 -14.64
C SER A 252 2.92 25.55 -14.87
N GLY A 253 3.06 26.46 -13.91
CA GLY A 253 2.43 27.79 -13.94
C GLY A 253 2.22 28.34 -12.53
N THR A 254 1.48 29.43 -12.42
CA THR A 254 1.23 30.09 -11.13
C THR A 254 -0.14 29.69 -10.58
N VAL A 255 -0.18 29.26 -9.30
CA VAL A 255 -1.41 28.95 -8.58
C VAL A 255 -1.38 29.69 -7.22
N ASP A 256 -2.40 30.49 -6.94
CA ASP A 256 -2.52 31.30 -5.71
C ASP A 256 -1.23 32.09 -5.39
N GLY A 257 -0.59 32.66 -6.44
CA GLY A 257 0.63 33.45 -6.31
C GLY A 257 1.91 32.63 -6.08
N LYS A 258 1.84 31.29 -6.10
CA LYS A 258 3.00 30.40 -6.01
C LYS A 258 3.35 29.86 -7.38
N GLU A 259 4.65 29.87 -7.70
CA GLU A 259 5.16 29.21 -8.90
C GLU A 259 5.16 27.69 -8.69
N VAL A 260 4.59 26.97 -9.64
CA VAL A 260 4.53 25.51 -9.67
C VAL A 260 5.23 25.01 -10.92
N ARG A 261 6.11 24.01 -10.78
CA ARG A 261 6.78 23.34 -11.90
C ARG A 261 6.69 21.84 -11.75
N ASN A 262 6.19 21.19 -12.79
CA ASN A 262 5.97 19.74 -12.78
C ASN A 262 5.24 19.29 -11.48
N GLY A 263 4.26 20.07 -11.06
CA GLY A 263 3.48 19.83 -9.85
C GLY A 263 4.14 20.25 -8.54
N GLN A 264 5.43 20.54 -8.50
CA GLN A 264 6.12 20.98 -7.29
C GLN A 264 6.04 22.50 -7.13
N VAL A 265 5.74 22.98 -5.93
CA VAL A 265 5.83 24.41 -5.59
C VAL A 265 7.29 24.77 -5.46
N MET A 266 7.69 25.79 -6.20
CA MET A 266 9.06 26.32 -6.17
C MET A 266 9.18 27.41 -5.13
N ASP A 267 10.29 27.45 -4.42
CA ASP A 267 10.70 28.64 -3.71
C ASP A 267 11.05 29.72 -4.73
N THR A 268 10.72 30.96 -4.41
CA THR A 268 10.96 32.10 -5.31
C THR A 268 11.70 33.20 -4.59
N ILE A 269 12.59 33.85 -5.32
CA ILE A 269 13.17 35.14 -4.91
C ILE A 269 12.62 36.23 -5.79
N VAL A 270 12.59 37.45 -5.28
CA VAL A 270 12.17 38.60 -6.07
C VAL A 270 13.42 39.33 -6.58
N ILE A 271 13.50 39.47 -7.91
CA ILE A 271 14.54 40.25 -8.56
C ILE A 271 13.92 41.56 -9.03
N GLN A 272 14.57 42.65 -8.69
CA GLN A 272 14.22 43.98 -9.16
C GLN A 272 14.95 44.26 -10.48
N VAL A 273 14.22 44.50 -11.56
CA VAL A 273 14.78 44.94 -12.81
C VAL A 273 14.48 46.45 -12.98
N VAL A 274 15.54 47.24 -13.02
CA VAL A 274 15.45 48.69 -13.14
C VAL A 274 15.77 49.06 -14.59
N HIS A 275 14.77 49.56 -15.33
CA HIS A 275 14.91 50.05 -16.65
C HIS A 275 15.23 51.57 -16.61
N HIS A 276 16.43 51.93 -17.06
CA HIS A 276 16.91 53.31 -17.17
C HIS A 276 16.66 53.82 -18.57
N ASP A 277 15.96 54.91 -18.69
CA ASP A 277 15.78 55.63 -19.93
C ASP A 277 16.88 56.68 -20.07
N ARG A 278 17.47 56.76 -21.26
CA ARG A 278 18.53 57.73 -21.57
C ARG A 278 17.99 58.75 -22.52
N ASP A 279 17.99 60.00 -22.09
CA ASP A 279 17.65 61.16 -22.94
C ASP A 279 18.83 61.50 -23.84
N ARG A 280 19.18 60.58 -24.77
CA ARG A 280 20.24 60.76 -25.75
C ARG A 280 19.88 60.32 -27.14
N THR A 281 20.19 61.16 -28.08
CA THR A 281 20.21 60.83 -29.50
C THR A 281 21.55 60.19 -29.88
N GLY A 282 21.67 58.89 -29.71
CA GLY A 282 22.87 58.16 -30.11
C GLY A 282 22.95 56.76 -29.51
N ALA A 283 23.52 55.83 -30.25
CA ALA A 283 23.68 54.44 -29.77
C ALA A 283 24.63 54.42 -28.59
N VAL A 284 24.26 53.73 -27.53
CA VAL A 284 25.19 53.35 -26.44
C VAL A 284 26.07 52.21 -26.94
N THR A 285 27.34 52.36 -26.81
CA THR A 285 28.32 51.33 -27.20
C THR A 285 29.07 50.86 -25.97
N ALA A 286 29.71 49.68 -26.02
CA ALA A 286 30.61 49.20 -24.97
C ALA A 286 31.76 50.18 -24.69
N ALA A 287 32.11 51.08 -25.63
CA ALA A 287 33.12 52.11 -25.48
C ALA A 287 32.62 53.39 -24.79
N ASP A 288 31.29 53.60 -24.71
CA ASP A 288 30.62 54.72 -24.01
C ASP A 288 29.47 54.19 -23.18
N PRO A 289 29.77 53.53 -22.07
CA PRO A 289 28.75 52.93 -21.19
C PRO A 289 28.18 53.99 -20.23
N ASP A 290 27.55 55.04 -20.78
CA ASP A 290 26.94 56.04 -19.94
C ASP A 290 25.74 55.48 -19.17
N THR A 291 25.92 55.36 -17.89
CA THR A 291 24.94 54.83 -16.92
C THR A 291 24.14 55.96 -16.24
N SER A 292 24.10 57.16 -16.81
CA SER A 292 23.43 58.33 -16.22
C SER A 292 21.96 58.42 -16.50
N GLY A 293 21.32 57.39 -17.14
CA GLY A 293 19.92 57.41 -17.48
C GLY A 293 18.98 57.50 -16.27
N LEU A 294 17.86 58.19 -16.41
CA LEU A 294 16.83 58.26 -15.40
C LEU A 294 16.09 56.89 -15.29
N VAL A 295 15.64 56.56 -14.09
CA VAL A 295 14.79 55.40 -13.89
C VAL A 295 13.46 55.66 -14.57
N GLY A 296 13.15 54.86 -15.59
CA GLY A 296 11.91 54.95 -16.34
C GLY A 296 10.86 53.99 -15.83
N TYR A 297 11.28 52.74 -15.52
CA TYR A 297 10.36 51.70 -15.08
C TYR A 297 11.08 50.71 -14.16
N ILE A 298 10.37 50.20 -13.18
CA ILE A 298 10.86 49.12 -12.31
C ILE A 298 9.89 47.99 -12.38
N GLU A 299 10.37 46.79 -12.66
CA GLU A 299 9.61 45.55 -12.53
C GLU A 299 10.20 44.66 -11.45
N TYR A 300 9.34 43.82 -10.90
CA TYR A 300 9.71 42.83 -9.89
C TYR A 300 9.36 41.45 -10.47
N LEU A 301 10.40 40.63 -10.65
CA LEU A 301 10.28 39.27 -11.17
C LEU A 301 10.33 38.28 -10.01
N ALA A 302 9.31 37.48 -9.84
CA ALA A 302 9.37 36.30 -8.97
C ALA A 302 10.08 35.16 -9.73
N VAL A 303 11.28 34.81 -9.29
CA VAL A 303 12.14 33.85 -9.99
C VAL A 303 12.28 32.60 -9.14
N PRO A 304 11.96 31.40 -9.69
CA PRO A 304 12.14 30.14 -9.00
C PRO A 304 13.60 29.86 -8.69
N VAL A 305 13.84 29.31 -7.51
CA VAL A 305 15.16 28.89 -7.04
C VAL A 305 15.16 27.43 -6.59
N ASP A 306 16.34 26.81 -6.61
CA ASP A 306 16.54 25.50 -5.98
C ASP A 306 16.59 25.60 -4.45
N LYS A 307 16.79 24.46 -3.77
CA LYS A 307 16.87 24.40 -2.31
C LYS A 307 18.05 25.19 -1.71
N GLU A 308 19.07 25.38 -2.49
CA GLU A 308 20.27 26.18 -2.14
C GLU A 308 20.07 27.67 -2.42
N GLY A 309 18.93 28.07 -3.01
CA GLY A 309 18.61 29.44 -3.34
C GLY A 309 19.18 29.92 -4.68
N ASN A 310 19.68 29.02 -5.53
CA ASN A 310 20.23 29.37 -6.83
C ASN A 310 19.16 29.42 -7.90
N ILE A 311 19.27 30.38 -8.82
CA ILE A 311 18.42 30.45 -10.00
C ILE A 311 18.94 29.47 -11.03
N THR A 312 18.15 28.39 -11.30
CA THR A 312 18.56 27.32 -12.21
C THR A 312 18.16 27.55 -13.66
N GLU A 313 17.13 28.34 -13.89
CA GLU A 313 16.58 28.58 -15.23
C GLU A 313 16.86 30.00 -15.72
N PRO A 314 16.92 30.21 -17.06
CA PRO A 314 17.07 31.52 -17.64
C PRO A 314 15.98 32.50 -17.18
N VAL A 315 16.38 33.72 -16.84
CA VAL A 315 15.49 34.81 -16.46
C VAL A 315 15.47 35.87 -17.55
N TYR A 316 14.28 36.29 -17.93
CA TYR A 316 14.10 37.27 -18.98
C TYR A 316 13.36 38.50 -18.42
N ALA A 317 13.91 39.69 -18.68
CA ALA A 317 13.24 40.94 -18.35
C ALA A 317 12.09 41.24 -19.32
N SER A 318 11.03 41.89 -18.84
CA SER A 318 10.02 42.41 -19.74
C SER A 318 10.58 43.58 -20.57
N HIS A 319 10.01 43.75 -21.76
CA HIS A 319 10.36 44.88 -22.61
C HIS A 319 9.54 46.10 -22.20
N TRP A 320 10.18 47.11 -21.57
CA TRP A 320 9.53 48.37 -21.25
C TRP A 320 9.62 49.35 -22.45
N LYS A 321 8.53 50.06 -22.73
CA LYS A 321 8.45 51.09 -23.70
C LYS A 321 7.80 52.33 -23.08
N PRO A 322 8.46 53.49 -23.09
CA PRO A 322 7.86 54.70 -22.57
C PRO A 322 6.55 55.07 -23.30
N ASP A 323 5.53 55.47 -22.55
CA ASP A 323 4.22 55.84 -23.10
C ASP A 323 4.24 57.10 -24.00
N ASP A 324 5.23 57.94 -23.87
CA ASP A 324 5.35 59.21 -24.57
C ASP A 324 5.70 59.10 -26.08
N TYR A 325 6.02 57.90 -26.54
CA TYR A 325 6.35 57.65 -27.96
C TYR A 325 5.12 57.38 -28.83
N LYS A 326 3.93 57.67 -28.39
CA LYS A 326 2.71 57.50 -29.16
C LYS A 326 2.51 58.48 -30.31
N GLY A 327 3.41 59.48 -30.49
CA GLY A 327 3.25 60.58 -31.44
C GLY A 327 4.03 60.51 -32.74
N PHE A 328 4.93 59.56 -32.94
CA PHE A 328 5.70 59.49 -34.19
C PHE A 328 5.06 58.57 -35.22
N THR A 329 4.14 59.11 -35.94
CA THR A 329 3.62 58.53 -37.17
C THR A 329 4.46 59.06 -38.37
N SER A 330 5.08 58.13 -39.02
CA SER A 330 5.74 58.23 -40.33
C SER A 330 7.26 58.41 -40.33
N GLY A 331 7.94 57.37 -40.68
CA GLY A 331 9.24 57.42 -41.31
C GLY A 331 10.47 57.17 -40.40
N TYR A 332 10.25 56.82 -39.13
CA TYR A 332 11.38 56.56 -38.22
C TYR A 332 11.35 55.14 -37.69
N ILE A 333 12.43 54.40 -37.91
CA ILE A 333 12.67 53.15 -37.22
C ILE A 333 13.36 53.48 -35.88
N ILE A 334 12.68 53.29 -34.77
CA ILE A 334 13.27 53.43 -33.46
C ILE A 334 13.88 52.07 -33.07
N THR A 335 15.18 52.01 -33.03
CA THR A 335 15.91 50.87 -32.47
C THR A 335 16.23 51.15 -31.01
N ALA A 336 15.84 50.24 -30.11
CA ALA A 336 16.22 50.31 -28.70
C ALA A 336 17.47 49.47 -28.50
N SER A 337 18.48 50.03 -27.85
CA SER A 337 19.66 49.31 -27.38
C SER A 337 19.69 49.40 -25.87
N SER A 338 19.94 48.31 -25.21
CA SER A 338 20.10 48.26 -23.75
C SER A 338 21.54 47.93 -23.42
N VAL A 339 22.07 48.50 -22.33
CA VAL A 339 23.38 48.20 -21.78
C VAL A 339 23.14 47.64 -20.39
N LEU A 340 23.68 46.45 -20.12
CA LEU A 340 23.66 45.87 -18.77
C LEU A 340 24.64 46.60 -17.86
N ALA A 341 24.48 46.45 -16.55
CA ALA A 341 25.28 47.14 -15.53
C ALA A 341 26.81 46.86 -15.64
N ASP A 342 27.21 45.81 -16.33
CA ASP A 342 28.61 45.46 -16.60
C ASP A 342 29.14 46.07 -17.94
N GLY A 343 28.29 46.81 -18.66
CA GLY A 343 28.64 47.41 -19.92
C GLY A 343 28.33 46.55 -21.16
N THR A 344 27.70 45.36 -20.97
CA THR A 344 27.28 44.55 -22.11
C THR A 344 26.11 45.19 -22.83
N LEU A 345 26.24 45.33 -24.15
CA LEU A 345 25.24 45.94 -25.00
C LEU A 345 24.24 44.91 -25.48
N ILE A 346 22.97 45.16 -25.22
CA ILE A 346 21.83 44.37 -25.75
C ILE A 346 21.22 45.20 -26.89
N HIS A 347 21.31 44.69 -28.11
CA HIS A 347 21.16 45.51 -29.32
C HIS A 347 19.75 45.69 -29.86
N THR A 348 18.81 44.81 -29.49
CA THR A 348 17.43 44.91 -30.02
C THR A 348 16.39 44.58 -28.96
N LYS A 349 15.14 44.98 -29.28
CA LYS A 349 14.00 44.60 -28.45
C LYS A 349 13.81 43.08 -28.34
N GLU A 350 14.09 42.37 -29.42
CA GLU A 350 14.00 40.92 -29.48
C GLU A 350 15.15 40.26 -28.67
N ASP A 351 16.32 40.88 -28.63
CA ASP A 351 17.47 40.38 -27.87
C ASP A 351 17.20 40.42 -26.35
N LEU A 352 16.62 41.52 -25.85
CA LEU A 352 16.23 41.62 -24.43
C LEU A 352 15.23 40.57 -23.99
N GLN A 353 14.39 40.10 -24.88
CA GLN A 353 13.43 39.03 -24.59
C GLN A 353 14.06 37.65 -24.66
N ARG A 354 15.26 37.51 -25.21
CA ARG A 354 15.99 36.26 -25.43
C ARG A 354 17.18 36.12 -24.51
N ASP A 355 17.74 37.23 -24.03
CA ASP A 355 18.96 37.22 -23.25
C ASP A 355 18.65 36.93 -21.79
N ASP A 356 19.31 35.89 -21.30
CA ASP A 356 19.26 35.51 -19.91
C ASP A 356 19.99 36.54 -19.05
N ILE A 357 19.24 37.20 -18.17
CA ILE A 357 19.79 38.24 -17.28
C ILE A 357 20.44 37.71 -15.98
N ARG A 358 20.43 36.40 -15.74
CA ARG A 358 21.02 35.80 -14.52
C ARG A 358 22.46 36.25 -14.23
N PRO A 359 23.37 36.30 -15.24
CA PRO A 359 24.76 36.67 -14.99
C PRO A 359 24.96 38.10 -14.44
N TYR A 360 23.92 38.93 -14.60
CA TYR A 360 23.99 40.37 -14.28
C TYR A 360 23.22 40.72 -13.01
N ILE A 361 22.65 39.72 -12.30
CA ILE A 361 21.98 39.94 -11.03
C ILE A 361 23.03 40.21 -9.96
N LYS A 362 22.97 41.39 -9.33
CA LYS A 362 23.79 41.78 -8.19
C LYS A 362 22.88 42.19 -7.03
N ASP A 363 22.99 41.50 -5.91
CA ASP A 363 22.20 41.80 -4.70
C ASP A 363 20.70 41.85 -4.98
N GLY A 364 20.19 40.97 -5.86
CA GLY A 364 18.78 40.90 -6.26
C GLY A 364 18.33 42.01 -7.22
N VAL A 365 19.24 42.76 -7.80
CA VAL A 365 18.94 43.87 -8.72
C VAL A 365 19.64 43.67 -10.05
N VAL A 366 18.96 44.00 -11.15
CA VAL A 366 19.55 44.15 -12.48
C VAL A 366 19.21 45.55 -13.00
N ASN A 367 20.23 46.24 -13.53
CA ASN A 367 20.03 47.53 -14.17
C ASN A 367 20.16 47.38 -15.68
N LEU A 368 19.11 47.75 -16.43
CA LEU A 368 19.08 47.76 -17.86
C LEU A 368 19.04 49.20 -18.36
N TYR A 369 20.01 49.58 -19.19
CA TYR A 369 20.08 50.93 -19.75
C TYR A 369 19.63 50.91 -21.18
N MET A 370 18.51 51.60 -21.47
CA MET A 370 17.91 51.68 -22.77
C MET A 370 18.19 53.06 -23.40
N SER A 371 18.67 53.08 -24.62
CA SER A 371 18.79 54.28 -25.38
C SER A 371 17.97 54.21 -26.67
N TRP A 372 17.28 55.28 -26.97
CA TRP A 372 16.50 55.42 -28.14
C TRP A 372 17.28 56.28 -29.14
N PHE A 373 17.39 55.81 -30.38
CA PHE A 373 17.97 56.63 -31.42
C PHE A 373 17.08 56.61 -32.66
N MET A 374 17.02 57.75 -33.32
CA MET A 374 16.37 57.86 -34.58
C MET A 374 17.40 57.56 -35.70
N MET A 375 17.08 56.65 -36.60
CA MET A 375 17.83 56.46 -37.82
C MET A 375 17.32 57.40 -38.89
#